data_2988897782e730ae742a7813ec0e1f04
#
_entry.id   2988897782e730ae742a7813ec0e1f04
#
_cell.length_a   1.000
_cell.length_b   1.000
_cell.length_c   1.000
_cell.angle_alpha   90.00
_cell.angle_beta   90.00
_cell.angle_gamma   90.00
#
_symmetry.space_group_name_H-M   'P 1'
#
loop_
_entity.id
_entity.type
_entity.pdbx_description
1 polymer ?
#
loop_
_entity_poly.entity_id
_entity_poly.type
_entity_poly.pdbx_seq_one_letter_code
_entity_poly.pdbx_strand_id
1 'polypeptide(L)'
;PPSRYVKFLTDYYKDYIDYYNYNGWGTISAVDCNQMEGLAEAVRSVILSNQDSLKNVDTADLQQYGKGSSNFKGYAYDMLQFIEKLCGGMAPDDFTQQLKKTVVYTGYTHDPTSSLYRIDGDNYSGMGMYIPNSFTTPKYLLWNNYFKSSIAWYHASGWAETESIWGN
;
A
#
# COMPACT_ATOMS: atom_id res chain seq x y z
N PRO A 1 -15.86 16.44 9.75
CA PRO A 1 -15.20 15.80 8.60
C PRO A 1 -14.75 14.38 8.98
N PRO A 2 -14.70 13.44 8.03
CA PRO A 2 -14.27 12.06 8.28
C PRO A 2 -12.91 11.96 9.00
N SER A 3 -11.97 12.85 8.68
CA SER A 3 -10.66 12.95 9.32
C SER A 3 -10.72 13.11 10.86
N ARG A 4 -11.76 13.75 11.40
CA ARG A 4 -11.93 13.85 12.86
C ARG A 4 -12.24 12.50 13.52
N TYR A 5 -13.05 11.67 12.87
CA TYR A 5 -13.37 10.32 13.37
C TYR A 5 -12.14 9.41 13.33
N VAL A 6 -11.39 9.48 12.24
CA VAL A 6 -10.17 8.68 12.10
C VAL A 6 -9.14 9.08 13.16
N LYS A 7 -8.94 10.40 13.37
CA LYS A 7 -8.06 10.89 14.43
C LYS A 7 -8.50 10.41 15.81
N PHE A 8 -9.80 10.55 16.13
CA PHE A 8 -10.34 10.08 17.40
C PHE A 8 -10.13 8.58 17.61
N LEU A 9 -10.40 7.77 16.61
CA LEU A 9 -10.18 6.32 16.68
C LEU A 9 -8.69 5.99 16.87
N THR A 10 -7.79 6.69 16.18
CA THR A 10 -6.35 6.48 16.34
C THR A 10 -5.88 6.82 17.75
N ASP A 11 -6.30 7.97 18.28
CA ASP A 11 -5.95 8.39 19.64
C ASP A 11 -6.50 7.40 20.66
N TYR A 12 -7.76 6.98 20.51
CA TYR A 12 -8.39 5.98 21.40
C TYR A 12 -7.64 4.63 21.38
N TYR A 13 -7.26 4.13 20.21
CA TYR A 13 -6.53 2.87 20.11
C TYR A 13 -5.11 2.97 20.66
N LYS A 14 -4.44 4.11 20.53
CA LYS A 14 -3.14 4.34 21.17
C LYS A 14 -3.25 4.28 22.69
N ASP A 15 -4.19 5.03 23.25
CA ASP A 15 -4.43 5.04 24.70
C ASP A 15 -4.81 3.66 25.24
N TYR A 16 -5.62 2.92 24.50
CA TYR A 16 -6.02 1.56 24.85
C TYR A 16 -4.83 0.59 24.89
N ILE A 17 -3.95 0.67 23.90
CA ILE A 17 -2.76 -0.17 23.79
C ILE A 17 -1.78 0.14 24.92
N ASP A 18 -1.53 1.41 25.17
CA ASP A 18 -0.64 1.86 26.24
C ASP A 18 -1.17 1.46 27.63
N TYR A 19 -2.48 1.61 27.85
CA TYR A 19 -3.10 1.26 29.14
C TYR A 19 -3.07 -0.24 29.45
N TYR A 20 -3.34 -1.09 28.44
CA TYR A 20 -3.43 -2.54 28.64
C TYR A 20 -2.12 -3.29 28.33
N ASN A 21 -1.06 -2.58 27.98
CA ASN A 21 0.20 -3.17 27.50
C ASN A 21 -0.06 -4.26 26.45
N TYR A 22 -1.01 -3.98 25.57
CA TYR A 22 -1.44 -4.90 24.53
C TYR A 22 -0.53 -4.74 23.32
N ASN A 23 0.02 -5.82 22.80
CA ASN A 23 0.80 -5.83 21.56
C ASN A 23 -0.10 -5.51 20.36
N GLY A 24 -0.77 -4.36 20.43
CA GLY A 24 -1.67 -3.88 19.40
C GLY A 24 -0.89 -3.25 18.27
N TRP A 25 -1.27 -3.63 17.09
CA TRP A 25 -0.75 -3.04 15.87
C TRP A 25 -1.93 -2.70 14.96
N GLY A 26 -1.81 -1.65 14.23
CA GLY A 26 -2.83 -1.26 13.28
C GLY A 26 -2.45 -0.01 12.52
N THR A 27 -2.99 0.10 11.35
CA THR A 27 -2.95 1.32 10.56
C THR A 27 -4.37 1.74 10.27
N ILE A 28 -4.61 3.04 10.25
CA ILE A 28 -5.89 3.61 9.89
C ILE A 28 -5.66 4.84 9.01
N SER A 29 -6.41 4.96 7.96
CA SER A 29 -6.39 6.12 7.09
C SER A 29 -7.81 6.56 6.74
N ALA A 30 -7.98 7.86 6.48
CA ALA A 30 -9.18 8.40 5.85
C ALA A 30 -8.85 8.76 4.40
N VAL A 31 -9.65 8.25 3.48
CA VAL A 31 -9.47 8.41 2.05
C VAL A 31 -10.66 9.17 1.48
N ASP A 32 -10.39 10.22 0.69
CA ASP A 32 -11.42 10.86 -0.13
C ASP A 32 -11.63 10.05 -1.41
N CYS A 33 -12.73 9.31 -1.46
CA CYS A 33 -13.05 8.45 -2.60
C CYS A 33 -13.24 9.23 -3.92
N ASN A 34 -13.57 10.53 -3.86
CA ASN A 34 -13.69 11.36 -5.07
C ASN A 34 -12.33 11.62 -5.74
N GLN A 35 -11.24 11.35 -5.03
CA GLN A 35 -9.87 11.53 -5.54
C GLN A 35 -9.26 10.23 -6.08
N MET A 36 -9.97 9.09 -5.95
CA MET A 36 -9.41 7.78 -6.31
C MET A 36 -9.14 7.62 -7.81
N GLU A 37 -9.97 8.21 -8.67
CA GLU A 37 -9.74 8.19 -10.11
C GLU A 37 -8.46 8.93 -10.48
N GLY A 38 -8.28 10.14 -9.96
CA GLY A 38 -7.03 10.90 -10.17
C GLY A 38 -5.80 10.19 -9.59
N LEU A 39 -5.95 9.48 -8.47
CA LEU A 39 -4.84 8.67 -7.92
C LEU A 39 -4.51 7.49 -8.84
N ALA A 40 -5.52 6.83 -9.39
CA ALA A 40 -5.30 5.72 -10.32
C ALA A 40 -4.59 6.20 -11.60
N GLU A 41 -4.98 7.36 -12.14
CA GLU A 41 -4.32 7.98 -13.30
C GLU A 41 -2.87 8.35 -13.01
N ALA A 42 -2.59 8.92 -11.84
CA ALA A 42 -1.23 9.25 -11.43
C ALA A 42 -0.36 8.00 -11.30
N VAL A 43 -0.86 6.94 -10.66
CA VAL A 43 -0.17 5.64 -10.58
C VAL A 43 0.03 5.03 -11.95
N ARG A 44 -0.98 5.07 -12.82
CA ARG A 44 -0.90 4.57 -14.19
C ARG A 44 0.21 5.26 -14.97
N SER A 45 0.29 6.59 -14.90
CA SER A 45 1.34 7.36 -15.55
C SER A 45 2.73 6.90 -15.11
N VAL A 46 2.93 6.71 -13.81
CA VAL A 46 4.22 6.26 -13.27
C VAL A 46 4.55 4.84 -13.71
N ILE A 47 3.60 3.91 -13.62
CA ILE A 47 3.81 2.51 -14.01
C ILE A 47 4.20 2.41 -15.50
N LEU A 48 3.46 3.09 -16.38
CA LEU A 48 3.73 3.03 -17.81
C LEU A 48 5.06 3.71 -18.19
N SER A 49 5.42 4.79 -17.52
CA SER A 49 6.70 5.48 -17.76
C SER A 49 7.92 4.71 -17.26
N ASN A 50 7.72 3.77 -16.32
CA ASN A 50 8.79 2.99 -15.70
C ASN A 50 8.59 1.46 -15.89
N GLN A 51 7.87 1.06 -16.92
CA GLN A 51 7.49 -0.34 -17.14
C GLN A 51 8.69 -1.29 -17.20
N ASP A 52 9.81 -0.86 -17.76
CA ASP A 52 11.03 -1.67 -17.87
C ASP A 52 11.66 -1.98 -16.49
N SER A 53 11.38 -1.14 -15.50
CA SER A 53 11.87 -1.30 -14.15
C SER A 53 10.99 -2.22 -13.30
N LEU A 54 9.74 -2.51 -13.72
CA LEU A 54 8.78 -3.29 -12.93
C LEU A 54 9.30 -4.68 -12.53
N LYS A 55 10.03 -5.36 -13.43
CA LYS A 55 10.60 -6.69 -13.14
C LYS A 55 11.67 -6.66 -12.04
N ASN A 56 12.28 -5.51 -11.82
CA ASN A 56 13.45 -5.36 -10.97
C ASN A 56 13.10 -4.74 -9.61
N VAL A 57 11.83 -4.42 -9.36
CA VAL A 57 11.42 -3.86 -8.08
C VAL A 57 11.44 -4.95 -7.01
N ASP A 58 12.44 -4.88 -6.14
CA ASP A 58 12.49 -5.72 -4.95
C ASP A 58 11.50 -5.18 -3.89
N THR A 59 10.54 -6.01 -3.52
CA THR A 59 9.52 -5.66 -2.53
C THR A 59 9.92 -6.03 -1.10
N ALA A 60 11.09 -6.64 -0.89
CA ALA A 60 11.52 -7.13 0.43
C ALA A 60 11.67 -6.00 1.46
N ASP A 61 12.12 -4.83 1.00
CA ASP A 61 12.37 -3.67 1.86
C ASP A 61 11.15 -2.73 1.99
N LEU A 62 10.05 -3.01 1.28
CA LEU A 62 8.86 -2.18 1.36
C LEU A 62 8.07 -2.45 2.64
N GLN A 63 7.48 -1.39 3.20
CA GLN A 63 6.50 -1.55 4.26
C GLN A 63 5.36 -2.44 3.74
N GLN A 64 5.20 -3.60 4.37
CA GLN A 64 4.16 -4.57 4.04
C GLN A 64 3.07 -4.57 5.11
N TYR A 65 1.82 -4.52 4.69
CA TYR A 65 0.67 -4.59 5.57
C TYR A 65 0.12 -6.01 5.64
N GLY A 66 -0.29 -6.45 6.83
CA GLY A 66 -0.83 -7.79 7.04
C GLY A 66 0.22 -8.91 7.05
N LYS A 67 1.49 -8.61 7.29
CA LYS A 67 2.58 -9.58 7.46
C LYS A 67 2.52 -10.20 8.86
N GLY A 68 1.62 -11.12 9.10
CA GLY A 68 1.36 -11.50 10.48
C GLY A 68 1.49 -12.94 10.88
N SER A 69 1.44 -13.90 9.99
CA SER A 69 1.65 -15.30 10.34
C SER A 69 2.14 -16.10 9.15
N SER A 70 2.65 -17.30 9.41
CA SER A 70 3.05 -18.24 8.36
C SER A 70 1.92 -18.55 7.36
N ASN A 71 0.66 -18.31 7.77
CA ASN A 71 -0.53 -18.57 6.98
C ASN A 71 -1.14 -17.33 6.31
N PHE A 72 -0.76 -16.13 6.75
CA PHE A 72 -1.26 -14.87 6.22
C PHE A 72 -0.09 -13.97 5.84
N LYS A 73 0.38 -14.11 4.63
CA LYS A 73 1.29 -13.12 4.04
C LYS A 73 0.42 -12.08 3.35
N GLY A 74 0.31 -10.90 3.94
CA GLY A 74 -0.27 -9.75 3.25
C GLY A 74 0.55 -9.41 2.02
N TYR A 75 -0.11 -9.08 0.93
CA TYR A 75 0.52 -8.65 -0.33
C TYR A 75 0.19 -7.19 -0.63
N ALA A 76 -0.21 -6.46 0.41
CA ALA A 76 -0.37 -5.02 0.35
C ALA A 76 0.91 -4.35 0.85
N TYR A 77 1.46 -3.51 0.01
CA TYR A 77 2.67 -2.74 0.28
C TYR A 77 2.33 -1.26 0.31
N ASP A 78 3.15 -0.46 0.98
CA ASP A 78 2.98 0.98 0.95
C ASP A 78 3.10 1.52 -0.47
N MET A 79 2.11 2.29 -0.88
CA MET A 79 2.02 2.78 -2.26
C MET A 79 3.12 3.78 -2.58
N LEU A 80 3.41 4.71 -1.66
CA LEU A 80 4.44 5.73 -1.89
C LEU A 80 5.82 5.09 -2.01
N GLN A 81 6.17 4.18 -1.10
CA GLN A 81 7.45 3.48 -1.15
C GLN A 81 7.64 2.68 -2.45
N PHE A 82 6.56 2.01 -2.91
CA PHE A 82 6.64 1.28 -4.16
C PHE A 82 6.91 2.22 -5.35
N ILE A 83 6.20 3.34 -5.42
CA ILE A 83 6.38 4.32 -6.50
C ILE A 83 7.79 4.95 -6.44
N GLU A 84 8.28 5.30 -5.25
CA GLU A 84 9.65 5.80 -5.08
C GLU A 84 10.69 4.80 -5.59
N LYS A 85 10.54 3.54 -5.20
CA LYS A 85 11.46 2.48 -5.62
C LYS A 85 11.41 2.23 -7.13
N LEU A 86 10.23 2.25 -7.72
CA LEU A 86 10.03 2.12 -9.17
C LEU A 86 10.68 3.25 -9.94
N CYS A 87 10.68 4.46 -9.38
CA CYS A 87 11.26 5.68 -9.98
C CYS A 87 12.75 5.91 -9.63
N GLY A 88 13.40 4.94 -8.96
CA GLY A 88 14.82 5.07 -8.63
C GLY A 88 15.12 5.90 -7.38
N GLY A 89 14.15 6.08 -6.47
CA GLY A 89 14.33 6.67 -5.14
C GLY A 89 13.46 7.88 -4.82
N MET A 90 12.80 8.48 -5.81
CA MET A 90 11.92 9.65 -5.59
C MET A 90 10.66 9.56 -6.43
N ALA A 91 9.50 9.66 -5.79
CA ALA A 91 8.23 9.70 -6.49
C ALA A 91 8.01 11.03 -7.23
N PRO A 92 7.35 11.02 -8.40
CA PRO A 92 7.00 12.25 -9.11
C PRO A 92 6.09 13.17 -8.29
N ASP A 93 6.26 14.48 -8.46
CA ASP A 93 5.49 15.50 -7.73
C ASP A 93 3.98 15.38 -7.99
N ASP A 94 3.56 15.13 -9.22
CA ASP A 94 2.15 14.96 -9.57
C ASP A 94 1.51 13.81 -8.82
N PHE A 95 2.22 12.68 -8.71
CA PHE A 95 1.75 11.53 -7.92
C PHE A 95 1.67 11.89 -6.43
N THR A 96 2.71 12.50 -5.87
CA THR A 96 2.74 12.82 -4.44
C THR A 96 1.68 13.84 -4.05
N GLN A 97 1.41 14.82 -4.91
CA GLN A 97 0.33 15.78 -4.71
C GLN A 97 -1.04 15.11 -4.77
N GLN A 98 -1.26 14.19 -5.72
CA GLN A 98 -2.52 13.48 -5.83
C GLN A 98 -2.73 12.53 -4.65
N LEU A 99 -1.70 11.83 -4.20
CA LEU A 99 -1.76 10.98 -3.00
C LEU A 99 -2.17 11.80 -1.76
N LYS A 100 -1.58 13.00 -1.57
CA LYS A 100 -1.94 13.92 -0.46
C LYS A 100 -3.37 14.44 -0.53
N LYS A 101 -3.94 14.61 -1.73
CA LYS A 101 -5.37 14.97 -1.88
C LYS A 101 -6.27 13.78 -1.53
N THR A 102 -5.82 12.58 -1.84
CA THR A 102 -6.59 11.36 -1.66
C THR A 102 -6.56 10.89 -0.20
N VAL A 103 -5.39 10.87 0.43
CA VAL A 103 -5.23 10.46 1.83
C VAL A 103 -5.27 11.69 2.73
N VAL A 104 -6.44 11.93 3.33
CA VAL A 104 -6.71 13.14 4.13
C VAL A 104 -6.34 13.02 5.60
N TYR A 105 -6.08 11.81 6.07
CA TYR A 105 -5.57 11.54 7.41
C TYR A 105 -4.92 10.16 7.48
N THR A 106 -3.84 10.06 8.24
CA THR A 106 -3.18 8.80 8.57
C THR A 106 -2.95 8.68 10.06
N GLY A 107 -3.04 7.46 10.58
CA GLY A 107 -2.68 7.12 11.94
C GLY A 107 -2.20 5.67 12.01
N TYR A 108 -1.32 5.38 12.93
CA TYR A 108 -0.84 4.02 13.18
C TYR A 108 -0.53 3.83 14.65
N THR A 109 -0.59 2.60 15.09
CA THR A 109 -0.10 2.17 16.39
C THR A 109 1.22 1.44 16.18
N HIS A 110 2.16 1.70 17.05
CA HIS A 110 3.50 1.13 16.95
C HIS A 110 3.74 0.15 18.09
N ASP A 111 4.07 -1.10 17.75
CA ASP A 111 4.64 -2.04 18.71
C ASP A 111 6.17 -2.08 18.50
N PRO A 112 6.94 -1.42 19.37
CA PRO A 112 8.39 -1.38 19.24
C PRO A 112 9.05 -2.74 19.50
N THR A 113 8.29 -3.69 20.08
CA THR A 113 8.83 -5.01 20.45
C THR A 113 8.64 -6.06 19.36
N SER A 114 7.77 -5.81 18.38
CA SER A 114 7.45 -6.75 17.33
C SER A 114 8.17 -6.41 16.02
N SER A 115 9.09 -7.27 15.61
CA SER A 115 9.72 -7.18 14.29
C SER A 115 8.78 -7.56 13.13
N LEU A 116 7.65 -8.25 13.43
CA LEU A 116 6.70 -8.74 12.43
C LEU A 116 5.62 -7.72 12.06
N TYR A 117 5.33 -6.79 12.98
CA TYR A 117 4.18 -5.87 12.86
C TYR A 117 4.60 -4.41 12.99
N ARG A 118 5.88 -4.16 12.81
CA ARG A 118 6.41 -2.81 12.90
C ARG A 118 5.89 -1.97 11.74
N ILE A 119 5.20 -0.89 12.08
CA ILE A 119 4.90 0.19 11.14
C ILE A 119 5.99 1.24 11.27
N ASP A 120 6.69 1.47 10.19
CA ASP A 120 7.61 2.59 10.08
C ASP A 120 6.78 3.84 9.72
N GLY A 121 6.63 4.74 10.68
CA GLY A 121 5.80 5.93 10.52
C GLY A 121 6.31 6.90 9.47
N ASP A 122 7.61 6.91 9.23
CA ASP A 122 8.24 7.75 8.20
C ASP A 122 7.92 7.23 6.79
N ASN A 123 7.59 5.94 6.70
CA ASN A 123 7.29 5.24 5.46
C ASN A 123 5.82 4.84 5.32
N TYR A 124 4.94 5.38 6.16
CA TYR A 124 3.50 5.09 6.11
C TYR A 124 2.75 6.18 5.36
N SER A 125 2.44 5.92 4.10
CA SER A 125 1.67 6.86 3.25
C SER A 125 0.17 6.86 3.52
N GLY A 126 -0.34 5.87 4.25
CA GLY A 126 -1.78 5.70 4.50
C GLY A 126 -2.53 4.97 3.38
N MET A 127 -1.84 4.57 2.32
CA MET A 127 -2.42 3.82 1.21
C MET A 127 -1.60 2.57 0.93
N GLY A 128 -2.24 1.41 1.04
CA GLY A 128 -1.65 0.14 0.62
C GLY A 128 -2.06 -0.23 -0.80
N MET A 129 -1.18 -0.91 -1.52
CA MET A 129 -1.44 -1.40 -2.86
C MET A 129 -1.00 -2.86 -3.00
N TYR A 130 -1.81 -3.68 -3.68
CA TYR A 130 -1.37 -4.99 -4.12
C TYR A 130 -0.38 -4.84 -5.27
N ILE A 131 0.75 -5.52 -5.18
CA ILE A 131 1.75 -5.58 -6.24
C ILE A 131 1.69 -6.98 -6.83
N PRO A 132 1.22 -7.14 -8.08
CA PRO A 132 1.21 -8.43 -8.74
C PRO A 132 2.65 -8.90 -9.01
N ASN A 133 2.83 -10.20 -9.08
CA ASN A 133 4.14 -10.81 -9.29
C ASN A 133 4.03 -12.08 -10.13
N SER A 134 5.16 -12.54 -10.64
CA SER A 134 5.29 -13.75 -11.47
C SER A 134 5.38 -15.06 -10.66
N PHE A 135 5.12 -15.05 -9.36
CA PHE A 135 5.18 -16.27 -8.59
C PHE A 135 4.12 -17.29 -9.02
N THR A 136 4.57 -18.49 -9.32
CA THR A 136 3.76 -19.58 -9.88
C THR A 136 3.09 -20.48 -8.83
N THR A 137 3.24 -20.16 -7.52
CA THR A 137 2.56 -20.97 -6.50
C THR A 137 1.05 -20.79 -6.59
N PRO A 138 0.23 -21.85 -6.34
CA PRO A 138 -1.22 -21.77 -6.47
C PRO A 138 -1.88 -20.61 -5.73
N LYS A 139 -1.32 -20.22 -4.59
CA LYS A 139 -1.82 -19.12 -3.78
C LYS A 139 -1.64 -17.76 -4.46
N TYR A 140 -0.49 -17.51 -5.05
CA TYR A 140 -0.22 -16.26 -5.77
C TYR A 140 -1.02 -16.17 -7.08
N LEU A 141 -1.16 -17.28 -7.78
CA LEU A 141 -2.01 -17.36 -8.98
C LEU A 141 -3.46 -17.00 -8.63
N LEU A 142 -3.98 -17.48 -7.51
CA LEU A 142 -5.33 -17.12 -7.06
C LEU A 142 -5.47 -15.62 -6.79
N TRP A 143 -4.51 -15.00 -6.10
CA TRP A 143 -4.54 -13.57 -5.81
C TRP A 143 -4.37 -12.71 -7.07
N ASN A 144 -3.45 -13.06 -7.96
CA ASN A 144 -3.30 -12.38 -9.23
C ASN A 144 -4.58 -12.47 -10.06
N ASN A 145 -5.20 -13.66 -10.15
CA ASN A 145 -6.45 -13.85 -10.89
C ASN A 145 -7.60 -13.03 -10.30
N TYR A 146 -7.71 -13.01 -8.97
CA TYR A 146 -8.72 -12.19 -8.31
C TYR A 146 -8.48 -10.69 -8.56
N PHE A 147 -7.24 -10.23 -8.46
CA PHE A 147 -6.87 -8.85 -8.75
C PHE A 147 -7.27 -8.44 -10.16
N LYS A 148 -6.93 -9.27 -11.15
CA LYS A 148 -7.27 -9.03 -12.57
C LYS A 148 -8.78 -9.01 -12.84
N SER A 149 -9.51 -9.95 -12.25
CA SER A 149 -10.92 -10.16 -12.59
C SER A 149 -11.91 -9.34 -11.78
N SER A 150 -11.52 -8.91 -10.58
CA SER A 150 -12.48 -8.39 -9.58
C SER A 150 -12.14 -7.01 -9.03
N ILE A 151 -10.92 -6.52 -9.26
CA ILE A 151 -10.47 -5.25 -8.70
C ILE A 151 -10.32 -4.19 -9.80
N ALA A 152 -11.19 -3.19 -9.80
CA ALA A 152 -11.19 -2.10 -10.79
C ALA A 152 -9.83 -1.37 -10.87
N TRP A 153 -9.10 -1.30 -9.76
CA TRP A 153 -7.77 -0.71 -9.67
C TRP A 153 -6.77 -1.33 -10.67
N TYR A 154 -6.89 -2.64 -10.96
CA TYR A 154 -6.04 -3.33 -11.92
C TYR A 154 -6.04 -2.64 -13.29
N HIS A 155 -7.21 -2.28 -13.78
CA HIS A 155 -7.36 -1.60 -15.08
C HIS A 155 -7.04 -0.11 -14.99
N ALA A 156 -7.49 0.53 -13.90
CA ALA A 156 -7.37 1.98 -13.76
C ALA A 156 -5.93 2.46 -13.55
N SER A 157 -5.08 1.64 -12.94
CA SER A 157 -3.74 2.05 -12.49
C SER A 157 -2.57 1.52 -13.34
N GLY A 158 -2.83 0.98 -14.53
CA GLY A 158 -1.78 0.59 -15.49
C GLY A 158 -1.25 -0.83 -15.35
N TRP A 159 -1.74 -1.62 -14.38
CA TRP A 159 -1.30 -3.00 -14.21
C TRP A 159 -1.74 -3.90 -15.37
N ALA A 160 -2.89 -3.65 -15.96
CA ALA A 160 -3.39 -4.41 -17.10
C ALA A 160 -2.50 -4.25 -18.34
N GLU A 161 -2.05 -3.03 -18.60
CA GLU A 161 -1.21 -2.70 -19.75
C GLU A 161 0.21 -3.25 -19.63
N THR A 162 0.66 -3.51 -18.41
CA THR A 162 2.01 -4.02 -18.13
C THR A 162 2.05 -5.51 -17.79
N GLU A 163 0.94 -6.23 -17.97
CA GLU A 163 0.84 -7.64 -17.61
C GLU A 163 1.89 -8.52 -18.30
N SER A 164 2.23 -8.22 -19.56
CA SER A 164 3.29 -8.96 -20.29
C SER A 164 4.68 -8.82 -19.65
N ILE A 165 4.86 -7.84 -18.79
CA ILE A 165 6.14 -7.57 -18.13
C ILE A 165 6.22 -8.30 -16.79
N TRP A 166 5.22 -8.17 -15.92
CA TRP A 166 5.24 -8.73 -14.58
C TRP A 166 4.58 -10.12 -14.48
N GLY A 167 3.78 -10.51 -15.46
CA GLY A 167 3.03 -11.77 -15.50
C GLY A 167 3.79 -12.98 -16.07
N ASN A 168 5.02 -12.79 -16.53
CA ASN A 168 5.85 -13.84 -17.15
C ASN A 168 6.90 -14.39 -16.20
#